data_8a4fef9e8dce976be2a41608bbbe5497
#
_entry.id   8a4fef9e8dce976be2a41608bbbe5497
#
_cell.length_a   1.000
_cell.length_b   1.000
_cell.length_c   1.000
_cell.angle_alpha   90.00
_cell.angle_beta   90.00
_cell.angle_gamma   90.00
#
_symmetry.space_group_name_H-M   'P 1'
#
loop_
_entity.id
_entity.type
_entity.pdbx_description
1 polymer ?
#
loop_
_entity_poly.entity_id
_entity_poly.type
_entity_poly.pdbx_seq_one_letter_code
_entity_poly.pdbx_strand_id
1 'polypeptide(L)'
;SCSSSSNEIEPLKPEGEDTPLEKDEYTFMNVEYRKWQNGTFQAWTTADSRETRTIDNMNWHTPSSGYSRTAWGGRIGLQPSSVVGKESFFRVAYCGGRSYLLDPDNGAVIIHGIQHVRPGESTAHKKAFGTRYGSEAQWSEETGKLLAGNHINYISYGSNRIEVFPAAVRGNLLTPKTQKIAYAENLYLLRTFMWDMSKNLGYAFDDDKYNRLVLLFEPTFATYIDRLVQEKSALFAGDRHFIGFY
;
A
#
# COMPACT_ATOMS: atom_id res chain seq x y z
N SER A 1 9.59 -8.51 -28.33
CA SER A 1 10.73 -7.62 -28.47
C SER A 1 10.25 -6.18 -28.43
N CYS A 2 10.74 -5.39 -27.47
CA CYS A 2 10.68 -3.95 -27.59
C CYS A 2 11.65 -3.59 -28.72
N SER A 3 11.19 -3.74 -29.96
CA SER A 3 11.99 -3.36 -31.10
C SER A 3 12.20 -1.84 -31.02
N SER A 4 13.39 -1.41 -31.28
CA SER A 4 13.76 -0.02 -31.51
C SER A 4 13.20 0.52 -32.85
N SER A 5 12.01 0.09 -33.23
CA SER A 5 11.25 0.82 -34.20
C SER A 5 10.79 2.09 -33.50
N SER A 6 11.15 3.22 -34.05
CA SER A 6 10.76 4.57 -33.70
C SER A 6 9.24 4.84 -33.82
N ASN A 7 8.43 3.84 -33.55
CA ASN A 7 7.11 4.07 -33.03
C ASN A 7 7.34 4.47 -31.58
N GLU A 8 7.62 5.75 -31.34
CA GLU A 8 7.26 6.38 -30.11
C GLU A 8 5.88 5.82 -29.75
N ILE A 9 5.83 4.97 -28.70
CA ILE A 9 4.59 4.80 -27.99
C ILE A 9 4.38 6.21 -27.45
N GLU A 10 3.64 7.02 -28.20
CA GLU A 10 3.13 8.26 -27.63
C GLU A 10 2.64 7.89 -26.26
N PRO A 11 3.07 8.59 -25.20
CA PRO A 11 2.47 8.43 -23.91
C PRO A 11 0.99 8.48 -24.21
N LEU A 12 0.25 7.41 -23.85
CA LEU A 12 -1.18 7.36 -24.04
C LEU A 12 -1.73 8.69 -23.54
N LYS A 13 -1.90 9.64 -24.45
CA LYS A 13 -2.79 10.75 -24.18
C LYS A 13 -4.09 10.07 -23.75
N PRO A 14 -4.62 10.37 -22.55
CA PRO A 14 -5.98 9.98 -22.27
C PRO A 14 -6.76 10.45 -23.50
N GLU A 15 -7.46 9.53 -24.14
CA GLU A 15 -8.42 9.90 -25.18
C GLU A 15 -9.54 10.68 -24.51
N GLY A 16 -9.42 11.91 -24.54
CA GLY A 16 -10.12 13.02 -24.00
C GLY A 16 -9.03 14.04 -23.86
N GLU A 17 -8.95 14.97 -24.78
CA GLU A 17 -8.11 16.13 -24.59
C GLU A 17 -8.31 16.56 -23.14
N ASP A 18 -7.20 16.61 -22.36
CA ASP A 18 -7.17 17.38 -21.15
C ASP A 18 -7.43 18.84 -21.56
N THR A 19 -8.68 19.10 -21.88
CA THR A 19 -9.12 20.49 -22.00
C THR A 19 -8.94 21.04 -20.60
N PRO A 20 -7.97 21.94 -20.37
CA PRO A 20 -7.83 22.54 -19.06
C PRO A 20 -9.21 23.06 -18.68
N LEU A 21 -9.75 22.61 -17.54
CA LEU A 21 -11.01 23.10 -17.04
C LEU A 21 -10.92 24.62 -17.04
N GLU A 22 -11.92 25.28 -17.64
CA GLU A 22 -11.97 26.74 -17.59
C GLU A 22 -11.99 27.21 -16.15
N LYS A 23 -11.45 28.36 -15.88
CA LYS A 23 -11.29 28.92 -14.53
C LYS A 23 -12.59 28.96 -13.74
N ASP A 24 -13.71 29.06 -14.42
CA ASP A 24 -15.07 29.09 -13.85
C ASP A 24 -15.53 27.73 -13.27
N GLU A 25 -14.83 26.64 -13.58
CA GLU A 25 -15.10 25.32 -13.03
C GLU A 25 -14.46 25.09 -11.65
N TYR A 26 -13.67 26.03 -11.16
CA TYR A 26 -13.09 25.97 -9.85
C TYR A 26 -13.98 26.66 -8.82
N THR A 27 -14.10 26.03 -7.67
CA THR A 27 -14.81 26.60 -6.53
C THR A 27 -13.79 27.08 -5.51
N PHE A 28 -13.95 28.34 -5.06
CA PHE A 28 -13.15 28.86 -3.97
C PHE A 28 -13.81 28.53 -2.64
N MET A 29 -13.09 27.89 -1.75
CA MET A 29 -13.55 27.58 -0.41
C MET A 29 -12.70 28.30 0.62
N ASN A 30 -13.36 28.96 1.57
CA ASN A 30 -12.69 29.42 2.77
C ASN A 30 -12.43 28.25 3.68
N VAL A 31 -11.19 28.13 4.13
CA VAL A 31 -10.76 27.08 5.03
C VAL A 31 -10.46 27.66 6.40
N GLU A 32 -11.16 27.18 7.41
CA GLU A 32 -10.83 27.49 8.78
C GLU A 32 -9.96 26.40 9.37
N TYR A 33 -8.93 26.77 10.09
CA TYR A 33 -8.04 25.85 10.77
C TYR A 33 -7.63 26.36 12.14
N ARG A 34 -7.18 25.47 12.98
CA ARG A 34 -6.55 25.81 14.26
C ARG A 34 -5.28 25.01 14.46
N LYS A 35 -4.27 25.65 14.99
CA LYS A 35 -2.99 24.99 15.29
C LYS A 35 -3.06 24.31 16.63
N TRP A 36 -2.41 23.17 16.74
CA TRP A 36 -2.10 22.55 18.01
C TRP A 36 -0.74 23.05 18.50
N GLN A 37 -0.71 23.72 19.64
CA GLN A 37 0.51 24.27 20.23
C GLN A 37 0.48 24.12 21.74
N ASN A 38 1.60 23.72 22.34
CA ASN A 38 1.75 23.61 23.80
C ASN A 38 0.64 22.77 24.48
N GLY A 39 0.24 21.67 23.85
CA GLY A 39 -0.76 20.78 24.42
C GLY A 39 -2.22 21.26 24.31
N THR A 40 -2.48 22.32 23.55
CA THR A 40 -3.84 22.87 23.38
C THR A 40 -4.09 23.34 21.95
N PHE A 41 -5.37 23.33 21.54
CA PHE A 41 -5.78 23.96 20.29
C PHE A 41 -5.85 25.47 20.46
N GLN A 42 -5.26 26.18 19.53
CA GLN A 42 -5.36 27.61 19.42
C GLN A 42 -6.73 28.03 18.88
N ALA A 43 -7.00 29.35 18.86
CA ALA A 43 -8.21 29.92 18.25
C ALA A 43 -8.30 29.51 16.76
N TRP A 44 -9.52 29.42 16.25
CA TRP A 44 -9.76 29.24 14.83
C TRP A 44 -9.23 30.43 14.04
N THR A 45 -8.59 30.15 12.94
CA THR A 45 -8.05 31.12 12.01
C THR A 45 -8.62 30.83 10.64
N THR A 46 -9.16 31.82 9.98
CA THR A 46 -9.57 31.68 8.57
C THR A 46 -8.32 31.68 7.72
N ALA A 47 -8.14 30.63 6.93
CA ALA A 47 -7.10 30.57 5.92
C ALA A 47 -7.54 31.37 4.69
N ASP A 48 -6.56 31.67 3.84
CA ASP A 48 -6.83 32.17 2.50
C ASP A 48 -7.79 31.22 1.76
N SER A 49 -8.60 31.78 0.89
CA SER A 49 -9.40 31.00 -0.03
C SER A 49 -8.52 30.05 -0.83
N ARG A 50 -8.94 28.80 -0.93
CA ARG A 50 -8.28 27.81 -1.75
C ARG A 50 -9.16 27.46 -2.94
N GLU A 51 -8.53 27.50 -4.11
CA GLU A 51 -9.13 26.97 -5.31
C GLU A 51 -9.25 25.46 -5.15
N THR A 52 -10.44 24.93 -5.32
CA THR A 52 -10.71 23.51 -5.20
C THR A 52 -11.74 23.05 -6.23
N ARG A 53 -11.84 21.76 -6.41
CA ARG A 53 -12.88 21.14 -7.22
C ARG A 53 -13.79 20.33 -6.33
N THR A 54 -15.07 20.37 -6.58
CA THR A 54 -16.00 19.43 -5.97
C THR A 54 -15.88 18.06 -6.65
N ILE A 55 -16.32 16.99 -5.99
CA ILE A 55 -16.34 15.65 -6.57
C ILE A 55 -17.18 15.64 -7.85
N ASP A 56 -18.26 16.41 -7.89
CA ASP A 56 -19.12 16.53 -9.07
C ASP A 56 -18.37 17.13 -10.27
N ASN A 57 -17.47 18.07 -10.04
CA ASN A 57 -16.62 18.67 -11.07
C ASN A 57 -15.46 17.77 -11.52
N MET A 58 -15.27 16.61 -10.88
CA MET A 58 -14.27 15.61 -11.28
C MET A 58 -14.79 14.56 -12.26
N ASN A 59 -16.04 14.63 -12.68
CA ASN A 59 -16.67 13.70 -13.62
C ASN A 59 -16.22 13.88 -15.10
N TRP A 60 -15.22 14.72 -15.32
CA TRP A 60 -14.67 14.98 -16.65
C TRP A 60 -13.82 13.82 -17.21
N HIS A 61 -13.41 12.89 -16.37
CA HIS A 61 -12.60 11.75 -16.80
C HIS A 61 -13.49 10.52 -17.02
N THR A 62 -13.65 10.13 -18.27
CA THR A 62 -14.23 8.83 -18.59
C THR A 62 -13.11 7.79 -18.65
N PRO A 63 -13.07 6.80 -17.75
CA PRO A 63 -12.04 5.77 -17.80
C PRO A 63 -12.08 5.05 -19.15
N SER A 64 -10.93 4.91 -19.81
CA SER A 64 -10.86 4.11 -21.03
C SER A 64 -11.23 2.66 -20.73
N SER A 65 -12.28 2.15 -21.38
CA SER A 65 -12.83 0.80 -21.13
C SER A 65 -12.10 -0.32 -21.85
N GLY A 66 -11.03 -0.02 -22.59
CA GLY A 66 -10.43 -0.91 -23.59
C GLY A 66 -9.38 -1.89 -23.14
N TYR A 67 -9.09 -2.04 -21.84
CA TYR A 67 -7.97 -2.88 -21.40
C TYR A 67 -8.43 -4.15 -20.68
N SER A 68 -7.93 -5.29 -21.14
CA SER A 68 -8.00 -6.51 -20.34
C SER A 68 -7.09 -6.42 -19.12
N ARG A 69 -7.60 -6.84 -17.97
CA ARG A 69 -6.91 -6.81 -16.70
C ARG A 69 -6.81 -8.19 -16.10
N THR A 70 -5.75 -8.41 -15.33
CA THR A 70 -5.61 -9.58 -14.48
C THR A 70 -6.53 -9.47 -13.26
N ALA A 71 -6.63 -10.54 -12.50
CA ALA A 71 -7.32 -10.53 -11.20
C ALA A 71 -6.64 -9.61 -10.16
N TRP A 72 -5.43 -9.16 -10.38
CA TRP A 72 -4.69 -8.19 -9.57
C TRP A 72 -4.93 -6.73 -9.99
N GLY A 73 -5.70 -6.54 -11.05
CA GLY A 73 -5.95 -5.22 -11.63
C GLY A 73 -4.88 -4.77 -12.63
N GLY A 74 -3.88 -5.59 -12.90
CA GLY A 74 -2.80 -5.27 -13.83
C GLY A 74 -3.25 -5.31 -15.30
N ARG A 75 -2.78 -4.34 -16.09
CA ARG A 75 -3.05 -4.27 -17.52
C ARG A 75 -2.28 -5.36 -18.26
N ILE A 76 -2.98 -6.16 -19.06
CA ILE A 76 -2.40 -7.20 -19.92
C ILE A 76 -1.87 -6.55 -21.22
N GLY A 77 -0.79 -7.10 -21.75
CA GLY A 77 -0.25 -6.75 -23.06
C GLY A 77 1.04 -5.94 -23.07
N LEU A 78 1.63 -5.65 -21.90
CA LEU A 78 2.98 -5.09 -21.84
C LEU A 78 3.99 -6.08 -22.45
N GLN A 79 4.88 -5.58 -23.31
CA GLN A 79 5.95 -6.36 -23.93
C GLN A 79 7.31 -5.88 -23.40
N PRO A 80 7.76 -6.39 -22.24
CA PRO A 80 9.00 -5.92 -21.63
C PRO A 80 10.23 -6.38 -22.41
N SER A 81 11.27 -5.55 -22.42
CA SER A 81 12.59 -5.92 -22.93
C SER A 81 13.34 -6.84 -21.98
N SER A 82 13.06 -6.72 -20.67
CA SER A 82 13.59 -7.61 -19.64
C SER A 82 12.68 -7.68 -18.44
N VAL A 83 12.76 -8.77 -17.69
CA VAL A 83 12.01 -8.99 -16.45
C VAL A 83 12.95 -9.53 -15.39
N VAL A 84 12.89 -8.98 -14.20
CA VAL A 84 13.66 -9.42 -13.03
C VAL A 84 12.73 -9.92 -11.95
N GLY A 85 13.00 -11.11 -11.44
CA GLY A 85 12.22 -11.77 -10.40
C GLY A 85 11.73 -13.15 -10.80
N LYS A 86 11.15 -13.86 -9.84
CA LYS A 86 10.65 -15.24 -10.04
C LYS A 86 9.30 -15.21 -10.74
N GLU A 87 9.12 -16.05 -11.75
CA GLU A 87 7.85 -16.21 -12.43
C GLU A 87 6.72 -16.58 -11.47
N SER A 88 5.52 -16.13 -11.78
CA SER A 88 4.31 -16.27 -10.96
C SER A 88 4.31 -15.51 -9.62
N PHE A 89 5.27 -14.60 -9.42
CA PHE A 89 5.31 -13.65 -8.32
C PHE A 89 5.34 -12.23 -8.86
N PHE A 90 5.25 -11.24 -7.96
CA PHE A 90 5.48 -9.85 -8.35
C PHE A 90 6.90 -9.65 -8.83
N ARG A 91 7.07 -8.95 -9.96
CA ARG A 91 8.34 -8.80 -10.66
C ARG A 91 8.50 -7.40 -11.22
N VAL A 92 9.72 -7.01 -11.48
CA VAL A 92 10.01 -5.75 -12.16
C VAL A 92 10.25 -6.03 -13.64
N ALA A 93 9.56 -5.30 -14.50
CA ALA A 93 9.73 -5.34 -15.95
C ALA A 93 10.27 -4.00 -16.45
N TYR A 94 11.08 -4.04 -17.50
CA TYR A 94 11.62 -2.85 -18.16
C TYR A 94 11.08 -2.78 -19.58
N CYS A 95 10.54 -1.63 -19.96
CA CYS A 95 10.03 -1.39 -21.30
C CYS A 95 10.12 0.10 -21.64
N GLY A 96 10.70 0.44 -22.79
CA GLY A 96 10.80 1.83 -23.25
C GLY A 96 11.51 2.78 -22.27
N GLY A 97 12.54 2.29 -21.56
CA GLY A 97 13.28 3.09 -20.57
C GLY A 97 12.54 3.31 -19.24
N ARG A 98 11.42 2.64 -19.02
CA ARG A 98 10.62 2.72 -17.77
C ARG A 98 10.56 1.38 -17.08
N SER A 99 10.43 1.42 -15.75
CA SER A 99 10.19 0.25 -14.90
C SER A 99 8.71 0.11 -14.61
N TYR A 100 8.24 -1.12 -14.63
CA TYR A 100 6.86 -1.48 -14.30
C TYR A 100 6.85 -2.62 -13.28
N LEU A 101 5.87 -2.62 -12.39
CA LEU A 101 5.59 -3.78 -11.57
C LEU A 101 4.67 -4.72 -12.36
N LEU A 102 5.09 -5.97 -12.53
CA LEU A 102 4.23 -7.04 -13.04
C LEU A 102 3.64 -7.81 -11.87
N ASP A 103 2.35 -8.04 -11.94
CA ASP A 103 1.68 -8.94 -11.02
C ASP A 103 1.96 -10.43 -11.37
N PRO A 104 1.57 -11.37 -10.51
CA PRO A 104 1.80 -12.80 -10.72
C PRO A 104 1.23 -13.38 -12.02
N ASP A 105 0.26 -12.71 -12.63
CA ASP A 105 -0.41 -13.14 -13.86
C ASP A 105 0.06 -12.29 -15.07
N ASN A 106 1.21 -11.61 -14.96
CA ASN A 106 1.89 -10.82 -16.01
C ASN A 106 1.20 -9.52 -16.43
N GLY A 107 0.29 -9.00 -15.63
CA GLY A 107 -0.27 -7.67 -15.85
C GLY A 107 0.64 -6.57 -15.29
N ALA A 108 0.79 -5.48 -16.03
CA ALA A 108 1.43 -4.27 -15.50
C ALA A 108 0.50 -3.60 -14.50
N VAL A 109 0.86 -3.66 -13.22
CA VAL A 109 -0.02 -3.22 -12.13
C VAL A 109 0.45 -1.89 -11.54
N ILE A 110 -0.51 -1.02 -11.25
CA ILE A 110 -0.32 0.15 -10.40
C ILE A 110 -0.85 -0.21 -9.01
N ILE A 111 -0.01 0.00 -8.01
CA ILE A 111 -0.39 -0.24 -6.62
C ILE A 111 -1.31 0.89 -6.15
N HIS A 112 -2.54 0.52 -5.86
CA HIS A 112 -3.54 1.38 -5.24
C HIS A 112 -3.89 0.79 -3.88
N GLY A 113 -3.31 1.34 -2.83
CA GLY A 113 -3.27 0.71 -1.52
C GLY A 113 -3.86 1.52 -0.39
N ILE A 114 -4.14 0.82 0.70
CA ILE A 114 -4.59 1.39 1.97
C ILE A 114 -3.80 0.78 3.13
N GLN A 115 -3.64 1.55 4.19
CA GLN A 115 -2.98 1.12 5.42
C GLN A 115 -4.01 0.88 6.53
N HIS A 116 -3.57 0.22 7.60
CA HIS A 116 -4.38 -0.02 8.79
C HIS A 116 -5.70 -0.78 8.54
N VAL A 117 -5.71 -1.72 7.59
CA VAL A 117 -6.84 -2.63 7.37
C VAL A 117 -6.87 -3.65 8.50
N ARG A 118 -7.57 -3.33 9.57
CA ARG A 118 -7.69 -4.17 10.77
C ARG A 118 -8.97 -3.88 11.55
N PRO A 119 -9.48 -4.85 12.33
CA PRO A 119 -10.49 -4.55 13.34
C PRO A 119 -9.94 -3.54 14.35
N GLY A 120 -10.79 -2.67 14.85
CA GLY A 120 -10.38 -1.72 15.87
C GLY A 120 -10.09 -2.41 17.21
N GLU A 121 -9.20 -1.83 18.00
CA GLU A 121 -8.72 -2.43 19.26
C GLU A 121 -9.48 -1.95 20.51
N SER A 122 -10.13 -0.78 20.45
CA SER A 122 -10.88 -0.25 21.58
C SER A 122 -12.09 -1.09 21.93
N THR A 123 -12.57 -1.01 23.17
CA THR A 123 -13.78 -1.70 23.61
C THR A 123 -15.01 -1.37 22.75
N ALA A 124 -15.14 -0.09 22.35
CA ALA A 124 -16.21 0.35 21.46
C ALA A 124 -16.09 -0.29 20.07
N HIS A 125 -14.87 -0.33 19.50
CA HIS A 125 -14.62 -1.00 18.22
C HIS A 125 -14.92 -2.50 18.28
N LYS A 126 -14.49 -3.19 19.34
CA LYS A 126 -14.75 -4.64 19.51
C LYS A 126 -16.23 -4.93 19.61
N LYS A 127 -16.99 -4.07 20.31
CA LYS A 127 -18.46 -4.20 20.41
C LYS A 127 -19.10 -3.99 19.04
N ALA A 128 -18.76 -2.92 18.33
CA ALA A 128 -19.29 -2.63 17.00
C ALA A 128 -18.93 -3.75 15.99
N PHE A 129 -17.71 -4.25 16.05
CA PHE A 129 -17.26 -5.38 15.24
C PHE A 129 -18.11 -6.63 15.50
N GLY A 130 -18.31 -7.01 16.76
CA GLY A 130 -19.14 -8.17 17.11
C GLY A 130 -20.58 -8.03 16.65
N THR A 131 -21.14 -6.82 16.77
CA THR A 131 -22.52 -6.54 16.31
C THR A 131 -22.65 -6.62 14.79
N ARG A 132 -21.67 -6.08 14.06
CA ARG A 132 -21.74 -5.98 12.60
C ARG A 132 -21.33 -7.26 11.88
N TYR A 133 -20.24 -7.88 12.29
CA TYR A 133 -19.62 -8.98 11.57
C TYR A 133 -19.76 -10.33 12.29
N GLY A 134 -19.85 -10.35 13.60
CA GLY A 134 -19.93 -11.56 14.40
C GLY A 134 -18.64 -12.40 14.44
N SER A 135 -17.83 -12.38 13.38
CA SER A 135 -16.58 -13.12 13.29
C SER A 135 -15.53 -12.40 12.45
N GLU A 136 -14.26 -12.74 12.68
CA GLU A 136 -13.14 -12.23 11.87
C GLU A 136 -13.21 -12.72 10.42
N ALA A 137 -13.68 -13.94 10.19
CA ALA A 137 -13.84 -14.48 8.86
C ALA A 137 -14.85 -13.67 8.04
N GLN A 138 -16.00 -13.35 8.61
CA GLN A 138 -17.01 -12.53 7.96
C GLN A 138 -16.52 -11.09 7.73
N TRP A 139 -15.89 -10.49 8.74
CA TRP A 139 -15.24 -9.18 8.57
C TRP A 139 -14.22 -9.18 7.43
N SER A 140 -13.38 -10.19 7.36
CA SER A 140 -12.35 -10.32 6.33
C SER A 140 -12.97 -10.45 4.94
N GLU A 141 -14.00 -11.27 4.79
CA GLU A 141 -14.70 -11.45 3.53
C GLU A 141 -15.38 -10.14 3.05
N GLU A 142 -16.12 -9.48 3.94
CA GLU A 142 -16.80 -8.23 3.60
C GLU A 142 -15.82 -7.08 3.32
N THR A 143 -14.74 -7.01 4.11
CA THR A 143 -13.68 -6.02 3.88
C THR A 143 -12.96 -6.27 2.56
N GLY A 144 -12.65 -7.52 2.24
CA GLY A 144 -12.04 -7.87 0.95
C GLY A 144 -12.92 -7.47 -0.23
N LYS A 145 -14.23 -7.71 -0.15
CA LYS A 145 -15.21 -7.27 -1.16
C LYS A 145 -15.26 -5.75 -1.29
N LEU A 146 -15.24 -5.04 -0.15
CA LEU A 146 -15.25 -3.57 -0.14
C LEU A 146 -13.99 -2.99 -0.80
N LEU A 147 -12.82 -3.51 -0.46
CA LEU A 147 -11.56 -3.09 -1.05
C LEU A 147 -11.53 -3.35 -2.56
N ALA A 148 -11.89 -4.55 -2.97
CA ALA A 148 -11.95 -4.92 -4.38
C ALA A 148 -12.97 -4.07 -5.17
N GLY A 149 -14.13 -3.81 -4.60
CA GLY A 149 -15.16 -2.96 -5.21
C GLY A 149 -14.73 -1.49 -5.40
N ASN A 150 -13.74 -1.04 -4.63
CA ASN A 150 -13.12 0.27 -4.76
C ASN A 150 -11.76 0.22 -5.48
N HIS A 151 -11.46 -0.86 -6.18
CA HIS A 151 -10.21 -1.05 -6.95
C HIS A 151 -8.94 -0.94 -6.09
N ILE A 152 -9.04 -1.18 -4.78
CA ILE A 152 -7.89 -1.25 -3.88
C ILE A 152 -7.28 -2.64 -4.01
N ASN A 153 -6.05 -2.70 -4.51
CA ASN A 153 -5.35 -3.95 -4.81
C ASN A 153 -4.14 -4.23 -3.88
N TYR A 154 -3.99 -3.41 -2.84
CA TYR A 154 -2.85 -3.54 -1.93
C TYR A 154 -3.19 -3.08 -0.51
N ILE A 155 -2.68 -3.81 0.47
CA ILE A 155 -2.72 -3.44 1.89
C ILE A 155 -1.31 -3.44 2.47
N SER A 156 -1.06 -2.52 3.40
CA SER A 156 0.27 -2.34 3.98
C SER A 156 0.20 -1.99 5.46
N TYR A 157 1.19 -1.31 5.93
CA TYR A 157 1.50 -0.91 7.30
C TYR A 157 0.29 -0.87 8.24
N GLY A 158 0.42 -1.52 9.39
CA GLY A 158 -0.63 -1.57 10.41
C GLY A 158 -1.88 -2.36 10.02
N SER A 159 -1.92 -2.94 8.83
CA SER A 159 -2.92 -3.93 8.45
C SER A 159 -2.70 -5.21 9.25
N ASN A 160 -3.72 -6.05 9.31
CA ASN A 160 -3.64 -7.29 10.05
C ASN A 160 -2.44 -8.11 9.59
N ARG A 161 -1.51 -8.28 10.51
CA ARG A 161 -0.30 -9.03 10.24
C ARG A 161 -0.65 -10.49 9.98
N ILE A 162 0.03 -11.05 9.03
CA ILE A 162 -0.04 -12.47 8.69
C ILE A 162 0.19 -13.37 9.92
N GLU A 163 1.02 -12.93 10.85
CA GLU A 163 1.33 -13.66 12.09
C GLU A 163 0.16 -13.75 13.08
N VAL A 164 -0.81 -12.83 12.96
CA VAL A 164 -1.92 -12.70 13.92
C VAL A 164 -3.22 -13.31 13.42
N PHE A 165 -3.37 -13.49 12.11
CA PHE A 165 -4.62 -14.01 11.54
C PHE A 165 -4.50 -15.45 11.06
N PRO A 166 -5.53 -16.26 11.33
CA PRO A 166 -5.65 -17.59 10.72
C PRO A 166 -5.56 -17.51 9.19
N ALA A 167 -4.91 -18.48 8.56
CA ALA A 167 -4.73 -18.52 7.11
C ALA A 167 -6.06 -18.38 6.33
N ALA A 168 -7.16 -18.90 6.88
CA ALA A 168 -8.50 -18.78 6.29
C ALA A 168 -8.98 -17.31 6.24
N VAL A 169 -8.73 -16.53 7.28
CA VAL A 169 -9.11 -15.11 7.32
C VAL A 169 -8.29 -14.30 6.34
N ARG A 170 -6.98 -14.57 6.24
CA ARG A 170 -6.12 -13.97 5.23
C ARG A 170 -6.59 -14.30 3.81
N GLY A 171 -6.89 -15.58 3.58
CA GLY A 171 -7.38 -16.04 2.28
C GLY A 171 -8.61 -15.25 1.83
N ASN A 172 -9.57 -15.04 2.71
CA ASN A 172 -10.79 -14.29 2.41
C ASN A 172 -10.49 -12.81 2.12
N LEU A 173 -9.61 -12.17 2.88
CA LEU A 173 -9.24 -10.77 2.66
C LEU A 173 -8.44 -10.58 1.38
N LEU A 174 -7.47 -11.46 1.14
CA LEU A 174 -6.51 -11.29 0.04
C LEU A 174 -6.98 -11.89 -1.29
N THR A 175 -7.98 -12.76 -1.28
CA THR A 175 -8.50 -13.44 -2.48
C THR A 175 -10.00 -13.25 -2.70
N PRO A 176 -10.52 -12.03 -2.71
CA PRO A 176 -11.90 -11.81 -3.11
C PRO A 176 -12.11 -12.29 -4.55
N LYS A 177 -13.34 -12.70 -4.87
CA LYS A 177 -13.66 -13.28 -6.19
C LYS A 177 -13.42 -12.33 -7.35
N THR A 178 -13.58 -11.03 -7.12
CA THR A 178 -13.51 -10.01 -8.18
C THR A 178 -12.12 -9.44 -8.41
N GLN A 179 -11.31 -9.36 -7.36
CA GLN A 179 -9.96 -8.80 -7.44
C GLN A 179 -9.11 -9.36 -6.29
N LYS A 180 -7.89 -9.74 -6.60
CA LYS A 180 -6.89 -10.15 -5.60
C LYS A 180 -6.24 -8.93 -4.99
N ILE A 181 -5.86 -9.05 -3.72
CA ILE A 181 -5.21 -8.00 -2.96
C ILE A 181 -3.81 -8.47 -2.60
N ALA A 182 -2.82 -7.65 -2.95
CA ALA A 182 -1.43 -7.86 -2.58
C ALA A 182 -1.12 -7.22 -1.22
N TYR A 183 0.03 -7.58 -0.64
CA TYR A 183 0.49 -6.96 0.60
C TYR A 183 2.02 -6.93 0.68
N ALA A 184 2.53 -6.04 1.56
CA ALA A 184 3.93 -6.02 1.96
C ALA A 184 4.03 -5.95 3.48
N GLU A 185 5.17 -6.37 4.01
CA GLU A 185 5.46 -6.36 5.45
C GLU A 185 6.64 -5.46 5.78
N ASN A 186 6.53 -4.80 6.94
CA ASN A 186 7.61 -3.99 7.47
C ASN A 186 8.47 -4.83 8.44
N LEU A 187 9.75 -4.92 8.17
CA LEU A 187 10.67 -5.66 9.03
C LEU A 187 11.05 -4.91 10.31
N TYR A 188 10.88 -3.58 10.34
CA TYR A 188 11.32 -2.75 11.49
C TYR A 188 12.72 -3.10 12.00
N LEU A 189 13.66 -3.33 11.09
CA LEU A 189 14.96 -3.93 11.37
C LEU A 189 15.64 -3.31 12.59
N LEU A 190 15.81 -2.02 12.59
CA LEU A 190 16.50 -1.30 13.66
C LEU A 190 15.71 -1.33 14.98
N ARG A 191 14.39 -1.16 14.90
CA ARG A 191 13.53 -1.18 16.08
C ARG A 191 13.46 -2.57 16.72
N THR A 192 13.39 -3.61 15.91
CA THR A 192 13.36 -5.00 16.40
C THR A 192 14.69 -5.35 17.05
N PHE A 193 15.81 -4.99 16.42
CA PHE A 193 17.15 -5.15 17.02
C PHE A 193 17.27 -4.42 18.35
N MET A 194 16.85 -3.17 18.40
CA MET A 194 16.86 -2.36 19.62
C MET A 194 16.07 -3.01 20.76
N TRP A 195 14.89 -3.55 20.47
CA TRP A 195 14.08 -4.22 21.49
C TRP A 195 14.71 -5.51 21.99
N ASP A 196 15.30 -6.31 21.10
CA ASP A 196 15.97 -7.54 21.49
C ASP A 196 17.24 -7.25 22.31
N MET A 197 18.00 -6.23 21.93
CA MET A 197 19.16 -5.77 22.70
C MET A 197 18.74 -5.27 24.09
N SER A 198 17.64 -4.52 24.18
CA SER A 198 17.09 -4.06 25.46
C SER A 198 16.71 -5.22 26.37
N LYS A 199 16.04 -6.24 25.83
CA LYS A 199 15.63 -7.43 26.60
C LYS A 199 16.80 -8.29 27.04
N ASN A 200 17.77 -8.51 26.14
CA ASN A 200 18.82 -9.51 26.34
C ASN A 200 20.06 -8.95 27.03
N LEU A 201 20.33 -7.66 26.86
CA LEU A 201 21.55 -7.01 27.39
C LEU A 201 21.22 -5.92 28.41
N GLY A 202 19.97 -5.69 28.74
CA GLY A 202 19.59 -4.72 29.79
C GLY A 202 19.80 -3.26 29.40
N TYR A 203 19.99 -2.96 28.10
CA TYR A 203 20.09 -1.58 27.65
C TYR A 203 18.73 -0.90 27.74
N ALA A 204 18.64 0.19 28.46
CA ALA A 204 17.47 1.05 28.47
C ALA A 204 17.53 1.98 27.24
N PHE A 205 16.79 1.65 26.21
CA PHE A 205 16.62 2.55 25.07
C PHE A 205 15.38 3.41 25.30
N ASP A 206 15.60 4.72 25.43
CA ASP A 206 14.53 5.70 25.36
C ASP A 206 14.26 6.00 23.87
N ASP A 207 13.08 5.66 23.40
CA ASP A 207 12.69 5.76 21.98
C ASP A 207 12.88 7.16 21.39
N ASP A 208 12.86 8.20 22.24
CA ASP A 208 12.89 9.60 21.78
C ASP A 208 14.28 10.26 21.90
N LYS A 209 15.22 9.68 22.63
CA LYS A 209 16.46 10.36 22.99
C LYS A 209 17.73 9.81 22.35
N TYR A 210 17.69 8.63 21.77
CA TYR A 210 18.91 8.01 21.25
C TYR A 210 18.98 8.06 19.75
N ASN A 211 20.15 8.46 19.27
CA ASN A 211 20.49 8.33 17.86
C ASN A 211 20.61 6.83 17.52
N ARG A 212 19.52 6.25 17.02
CA ARG A 212 19.43 4.84 16.63
C ARG A 212 20.51 4.42 15.64
N LEU A 213 21.10 5.38 14.93
CA LEU A 213 22.18 5.11 13.98
C LEU A 213 23.42 4.50 14.64
N VAL A 214 23.65 4.74 15.93
CA VAL A 214 24.76 4.12 16.66
C VAL A 214 24.63 2.59 16.67
N LEU A 215 23.42 2.05 16.66
CA LEU A 215 23.18 0.61 16.64
C LEU A 215 23.62 -0.07 15.34
N LEU A 216 23.76 0.67 14.26
CA LEU A 216 24.30 0.14 13.00
C LEU A 216 25.78 -0.29 13.13
N PHE A 217 26.49 0.27 14.10
CA PHE A 217 27.89 -0.06 14.38
C PHE A 217 28.05 -1.15 15.43
N GLU A 218 26.95 -1.66 15.98
CA GLU A 218 26.99 -2.80 16.89
C GLU A 218 27.45 -4.05 16.13
N PRO A 219 28.52 -4.73 16.56
CA PRO A 219 29.11 -5.85 15.81
C PRO A 219 28.12 -6.99 15.49
N THR A 220 27.11 -7.17 16.32
CA THR A 220 26.09 -8.20 16.14
C THR A 220 24.94 -7.80 15.22
N PHE A 221 24.87 -6.53 14.81
CA PHE A 221 23.73 -6.01 14.04
C PHE A 221 23.55 -6.74 12.71
N ALA A 222 24.62 -6.88 11.92
CA ALA A 222 24.54 -7.53 10.62
C ALA A 222 24.04 -8.99 10.73
N THR A 223 24.64 -9.76 11.62
CA THR A 223 24.25 -11.17 11.86
C THR A 223 22.80 -11.28 12.35
N TYR A 224 22.38 -10.35 13.20
CA TYR A 224 21.00 -10.29 13.67
C TYR A 224 20.02 -10.05 12.52
N ILE A 225 20.33 -9.09 11.67
CA ILE A 225 19.49 -8.75 10.52
C ILE A 225 19.40 -9.91 9.55
N ASP A 226 20.51 -10.56 9.22
CA ASP A 226 20.53 -11.73 8.34
C ASP A 226 19.61 -12.84 8.86
N ARG A 227 19.70 -13.15 10.16
CA ARG A 227 18.80 -14.13 10.78
C ARG A 227 17.34 -13.69 10.71
N LEU A 228 17.03 -12.44 11.08
CA LEU A 228 15.66 -11.91 11.06
C LEU A 228 15.06 -11.98 9.65
N VAL A 229 15.82 -11.59 8.64
CA VAL A 229 15.38 -11.63 7.24
C VAL A 229 15.14 -13.08 6.80
N GLN A 230 16.00 -14.02 7.15
CA GLN A 230 15.82 -15.44 6.84
C GLN A 230 14.54 -16.01 7.49
N GLU A 231 14.36 -15.78 8.79
CA GLU A 231 13.18 -16.22 9.53
C GLU A 231 11.89 -15.62 8.95
N LYS A 232 11.88 -14.33 8.68
CA LYS A 232 10.72 -13.64 8.12
C LYS A 232 10.44 -14.08 6.68
N SER A 233 11.47 -14.20 5.87
CA SER A 233 11.31 -14.65 4.47
C SER A 233 10.70 -16.04 4.38
N ALA A 234 11.02 -16.94 5.30
CA ALA A 234 10.45 -18.28 5.35
C ALA A 234 8.92 -18.29 5.54
N LEU A 235 8.39 -17.29 6.27
CA LEU A 235 6.94 -17.17 6.50
C LEU A 235 6.15 -16.81 5.24
N PHE A 236 6.80 -16.15 4.28
CA PHE A 236 6.17 -15.65 3.06
C PHE A 236 6.59 -16.45 1.81
N ALA A 237 7.43 -17.47 1.99
CA ALA A 237 7.90 -18.30 0.89
C ALA A 237 6.72 -18.96 0.16
N GLY A 238 6.62 -18.71 -1.15
CA GLY A 238 5.55 -19.23 -1.98
C GLY A 238 4.24 -18.44 -1.96
N ASP A 239 4.11 -17.41 -1.14
CA ASP A 239 2.91 -16.57 -1.14
C ASP A 239 2.92 -15.57 -2.31
N ARG A 240 2.03 -15.80 -3.27
CA ARG A 240 1.90 -14.96 -4.47
C ARG A 240 1.31 -13.57 -4.19
N HIS A 241 0.70 -13.37 -3.03
CA HIS A 241 0.16 -12.07 -2.63
C HIS A 241 1.21 -11.15 -2.03
N PHE A 242 2.33 -11.70 -1.62
CA PHE A 242 3.42 -10.97 -0.99
C PHE A 242 4.29 -10.27 -2.04
N ILE A 243 4.36 -8.93 -1.96
CA ILE A 243 5.20 -8.13 -2.87
C ILE A 243 6.63 -8.07 -2.37
N GLY A 244 6.84 -7.94 -1.07
CA GLY A 244 8.15 -7.79 -0.47
C GLY A 244 8.13 -7.14 0.92
N PHE A 245 9.32 -6.87 1.40
CA PHE A 245 9.55 -6.13 2.65
C PHE A 245 9.88 -4.66 2.36
N TYR A 246 9.62 -3.78 3.33
CA TYR A 246 10.02 -2.39 3.33
C TYR A 246 10.47 -1.94 4.74
#